data_64c89806314c0c5566c613f1f8c7b7f3
#
_entry.id   64c89806314c0c5566c613f1f8c7b7f3
#
_cell.length_a   1.000
_cell.length_b   1.000
_cell.length_c   1.000
_cell.angle_alpha   90.00
_cell.angle_beta   90.00
_cell.angle_gamma   90.00
#
_symmetry.space_group_name_H-M   'P 1'
#
loop_
_entity.id
_entity.type
_entity.pdbx_description
1 polymer ?
#
loop_
_entity_poly.entity_id
_entity_poly.type
_entity_poly.pdbx_seq_one_letter_code
_entity_poly.pdbx_strand_id
1 'polypeptide(L)'
;MIHQPVLLVVAHGSRDPRHAATVHALVRRVRALRPGLRVETGFLDFNVPSVPGVLDALAADGVRDVVALPLLLTRAFHAKADIPSVLRRAPSRLRIRQAEVLGPSPLLTDALERRLYEAGLDPADKSSTGVVLASAGSSDPEAIAVIAEIAREWRHTGWCAVRPAFASASPPRTEDAVRELRELGCARVAVAPYVLAPGFLPDRIARGATEAGADVLAGVLGPAPEVARVLLERYDAARLPLSAALGA
;
A
#
# COMPACT_ATOMS: atom_id res chain seq x y z
N MET A 1 26.67 -3.95 -20.69
CA MET A 1 25.35 -3.42 -20.33
C MET A 1 24.97 -4.02 -18.97
N ILE A 2 24.76 -3.21 -17.94
CA ILE A 2 24.29 -3.70 -16.63
C ILE A 2 22.86 -4.18 -16.86
N HIS A 3 22.64 -5.48 -16.76
CA HIS A 3 21.32 -6.09 -16.97
C HIS A 3 20.42 -5.68 -15.80
N GLN A 4 19.40 -4.85 -16.08
CA GLN A 4 18.45 -4.38 -15.07
C GLN A 4 17.55 -5.54 -14.65
N PRO A 5 17.42 -5.88 -13.34
CA PRO A 5 16.51 -6.93 -12.89
C PRO A 5 15.06 -6.66 -13.31
N VAL A 6 14.32 -7.71 -13.61
CA VAL A 6 12.87 -7.60 -13.85
C VAL A 6 12.18 -7.25 -12.53
N LEU A 7 11.25 -6.30 -12.55
CA LEU A 7 10.38 -6.02 -11.42
C LEU A 7 9.14 -6.92 -11.47
N LEU A 8 9.00 -7.79 -10.48
CA LEU A 8 7.80 -8.59 -10.26
C LEU A 8 6.97 -7.96 -9.13
N VAL A 9 5.86 -7.32 -9.47
CA VAL A 9 4.88 -6.81 -8.50
C VAL A 9 4.04 -7.98 -8.01
N VAL A 10 4.14 -8.27 -6.71
CA VAL A 10 3.42 -9.37 -6.05
C VAL A 10 2.22 -8.82 -5.31
N ALA A 11 1.02 -9.05 -5.84
CA ALA A 11 -0.25 -8.69 -5.21
C ALA A 11 -0.89 -9.90 -4.55
N HIS A 12 -1.66 -9.70 -3.46
CA HIS A 12 -2.38 -10.79 -2.83
C HIS A 12 -3.42 -11.39 -3.77
N GLY A 13 -4.16 -10.54 -4.47
CA GLY A 13 -5.32 -10.92 -5.24
C GLY A 13 -6.63 -10.74 -4.46
N SER A 14 -7.75 -10.82 -5.17
CA SER A 14 -9.08 -10.67 -4.59
C SER A 14 -10.14 -11.23 -5.54
N ARG A 15 -11.27 -11.68 -4.98
CA ARG A 15 -12.48 -12.00 -5.77
C ARG A 15 -13.17 -10.75 -6.30
N ASP A 16 -12.86 -9.58 -5.74
CA ASP A 16 -13.39 -8.30 -6.23
C ASP A 16 -12.60 -7.86 -7.48
N PRO A 17 -13.25 -7.74 -8.65
CA PRO A 17 -12.55 -7.39 -9.89
C PRO A 17 -11.92 -6.00 -9.86
N ARG A 18 -12.43 -5.09 -9.02
CA ARG A 18 -11.87 -3.74 -8.84
C ARG A 18 -10.43 -3.79 -8.33
N HIS A 19 -10.07 -4.83 -7.54
CA HIS A 19 -8.71 -5.03 -7.02
C HIS A 19 -7.71 -5.24 -8.15
N ALA A 20 -7.90 -6.26 -8.98
CA ALA A 20 -7.00 -6.56 -10.09
C ALA A 20 -6.89 -5.39 -11.08
N ALA A 21 -8.02 -4.73 -11.40
CA ALA A 21 -8.03 -3.55 -12.25
C ALA A 21 -7.15 -2.42 -11.70
N THR A 22 -7.19 -2.19 -10.37
CA THR A 22 -6.36 -1.19 -9.68
C THR A 22 -4.88 -1.56 -9.74
N VAL A 23 -4.52 -2.83 -9.48
CA VAL A 23 -3.15 -3.33 -9.58
C VAL A 23 -2.60 -3.12 -10.99
N HIS A 24 -3.35 -3.51 -12.02
CA HIS A 24 -2.93 -3.30 -13.41
C HIS A 24 -2.80 -1.81 -13.78
N ALA A 25 -3.68 -0.95 -13.27
CA ALA A 25 -3.57 0.50 -13.49
C ALA A 25 -2.30 1.07 -12.84
N LEU A 26 -1.94 0.62 -11.64
CA LEU A 26 -0.70 1.01 -10.97
C LEU A 26 0.53 0.55 -11.76
N VAL A 27 0.54 -0.70 -12.22
CA VAL A 27 1.64 -1.26 -13.03
C VAL A 27 1.80 -0.49 -14.35
N ARG A 28 0.70 -0.13 -15.02
CA ARG A 28 0.78 0.75 -16.23
C ARG A 28 1.44 2.08 -15.92
N ARG A 29 1.14 2.68 -14.77
CA ARG A 29 1.77 3.94 -14.34
C ARG A 29 3.27 3.75 -14.06
N VAL A 30 3.66 2.67 -13.39
CA VAL A 30 5.08 2.34 -13.16
C VAL A 30 5.84 2.19 -14.47
N ARG A 31 5.26 1.46 -15.45
CA ARG A 31 5.85 1.32 -16.80
C ARG A 31 6.00 2.66 -17.51
N ALA A 32 5.01 3.55 -17.38
CA ALA A 32 5.08 4.90 -17.95
C ALA A 32 6.17 5.76 -17.30
N LEU A 33 6.39 5.63 -15.98
CA LEU A 33 7.44 6.37 -15.28
C LEU A 33 8.85 5.84 -15.57
N ARG A 34 8.98 4.56 -15.96
CA ARG A 34 10.28 3.93 -16.27
C ARG A 34 10.16 3.01 -17.50
N PRO A 35 10.14 3.58 -18.72
CA PRO A 35 9.87 2.82 -19.95
C PRO A 35 10.83 1.67 -20.23
N GLY A 36 12.10 1.75 -19.76
CA GLY A 36 13.09 0.68 -19.97
C GLY A 36 13.02 -0.47 -18.95
N LEU A 37 12.14 -0.40 -17.95
CA LEU A 37 12.00 -1.43 -16.94
C LEU A 37 10.96 -2.48 -17.36
N ARG A 38 11.38 -3.73 -17.43
CA ARG A 38 10.43 -4.85 -17.55
C ARG A 38 9.69 -5.03 -16.22
N VAL A 39 8.36 -4.86 -16.22
CA VAL A 39 7.51 -4.99 -15.05
C VAL A 39 6.46 -6.06 -15.29
N GLU A 40 6.44 -7.06 -14.45
CA GLU A 40 5.45 -8.15 -14.46
C GLU A 40 4.58 -8.09 -13.19
N THR A 41 3.40 -8.68 -13.27
CA THR A 41 2.47 -8.77 -12.14
C THR A 41 2.16 -10.23 -11.87
N GLY A 42 2.24 -10.65 -10.61
CA GLY A 42 1.80 -11.96 -10.16
C GLY A 42 0.88 -11.83 -8.95
N PHE A 43 -0.11 -12.71 -8.88
CA PHE A 43 -1.04 -12.78 -7.76
C PHE A 43 -0.76 -14.04 -6.93
N LEU A 44 -0.90 -13.90 -5.60
CA LEU A 44 -0.75 -15.04 -4.69
C LEU A 44 -1.97 -15.95 -4.74
N ASP A 45 -3.18 -15.35 -4.89
CA ASP A 45 -4.46 -16.06 -4.89
C ASP A 45 -5.50 -15.32 -5.76
N PHE A 46 -6.63 -15.96 -6.05
CA PHE A 46 -7.85 -15.45 -6.72
C PHE A 46 -7.69 -14.93 -8.16
N ASN A 47 -6.55 -14.47 -8.58
CA ASN A 47 -6.34 -13.81 -9.87
C ASN A 47 -5.20 -14.47 -10.65
N VAL A 48 -5.16 -14.19 -11.95
CA VAL A 48 -4.12 -14.66 -12.87
C VAL A 48 -3.39 -13.48 -13.50
N PRO A 49 -2.10 -13.64 -13.86
CA PRO A 49 -1.27 -14.85 -13.67
C PRO A 49 -0.86 -15.03 -12.20
N SER A 50 -0.67 -16.28 -11.78
CA SER A 50 -0.12 -16.58 -10.45
C SER A 50 1.38 -16.22 -10.37
N VAL A 51 1.88 -15.92 -9.16
CA VAL A 51 3.31 -15.64 -8.95
C VAL A 51 4.19 -16.79 -9.47
N PRO A 52 3.93 -18.08 -9.16
CA PRO A 52 4.71 -19.18 -9.73
C PRO A 52 4.69 -19.19 -11.26
N GLY A 53 3.52 -19.02 -11.90
CA GLY A 53 3.41 -19.00 -13.35
C GLY A 53 4.22 -17.89 -14.01
N VAL A 54 4.26 -16.69 -13.39
CA VAL A 54 5.11 -15.59 -13.88
C VAL A 54 6.59 -15.92 -13.74
N LEU A 55 7.02 -16.52 -12.62
CA LEU A 55 8.41 -16.92 -12.40
C LEU A 55 8.86 -18.00 -13.39
N ASP A 56 8.00 -18.97 -13.70
CA ASP A 56 8.26 -19.99 -14.70
C ASP A 56 8.42 -19.38 -16.11
N ALA A 57 7.55 -18.45 -16.48
CA ALA A 57 7.63 -17.73 -17.76
C ALA A 57 8.91 -16.89 -17.86
N LEU A 58 9.27 -16.13 -16.81
CA LEU A 58 10.50 -15.35 -16.76
C LEU A 58 11.73 -16.25 -16.92
N ALA A 59 11.72 -17.39 -16.25
CA ALA A 59 12.80 -18.36 -16.36
C ALA A 59 12.88 -18.94 -17.77
N ALA A 60 11.76 -19.23 -18.43
CA ALA A 60 11.72 -19.69 -19.82
C ALA A 60 12.27 -18.64 -20.80
N ASP A 61 11.99 -17.36 -20.55
CA ASP A 61 12.53 -16.21 -21.31
C ASP A 61 14.04 -15.96 -21.08
N GLY A 62 14.72 -16.76 -20.26
CA GLY A 62 16.14 -16.61 -19.97
C GLY A 62 16.48 -15.51 -18.98
N VAL A 63 15.48 -14.94 -18.28
CA VAL A 63 15.71 -13.98 -17.19
C VAL A 63 16.49 -14.64 -16.08
N ARG A 64 17.40 -13.90 -15.46
CA ARG A 64 18.22 -14.37 -14.32
C ARG A 64 17.96 -13.59 -13.04
N ASP A 65 17.70 -12.29 -13.14
CA ASP A 65 17.57 -11.41 -11.98
C ASP A 65 16.18 -10.83 -11.89
N VAL A 66 15.53 -11.03 -10.74
CA VAL A 66 14.18 -10.57 -10.43
C VAL A 66 14.18 -9.86 -9.08
N VAL A 67 13.56 -8.69 -9.01
CA VAL A 67 13.16 -8.06 -7.77
C VAL A 67 11.68 -8.31 -7.57
N ALA A 68 11.31 -9.13 -6.59
CA ALA A 68 9.94 -9.38 -6.18
C ALA A 68 9.51 -8.32 -5.15
N LEU A 69 8.54 -7.50 -5.51
CA LEU A 69 8.08 -6.39 -4.69
C LEU A 69 6.67 -6.70 -4.15
N PRO A 70 6.53 -6.87 -2.82
CA PRO A 70 5.24 -7.03 -2.17
C PRO A 70 4.38 -5.77 -2.31
N LEU A 71 3.20 -5.87 -2.92
CA LEU A 71 2.25 -4.78 -3.00
C LEU A 71 1.44 -4.68 -1.69
N LEU A 72 2.14 -4.42 -0.59
CA LEU A 72 1.62 -4.36 0.78
C LEU A 72 2.04 -3.05 1.43
N LEU A 73 1.18 -2.51 2.31
CA LEU A 73 1.41 -1.24 3.01
C LEU A 73 2.09 -1.41 4.37
N THR A 74 2.04 -2.61 4.95
CA THR A 74 2.69 -2.95 6.23
C THR A 74 3.36 -4.31 6.14
N ARG A 75 4.35 -4.52 6.99
CA ARG A 75 5.11 -5.77 7.08
C ARG A 75 4.40 -6.76 8.00
N ALA A 76 3.24 -7.27 7.54
CA ALA A 76 2.44 -8.29 8.24
C ALA A 76 2.76 -9.70 7.73
N PHE A 77 1.98 -10.70 8.19
CA PHE A 77 2.19 -12.12 7.94
C PHE A 77 2.47 -12.48 6.46
N HIS A 78 1.73 -11.92 5.52
CA HIS A 78 1.93 -12.22 4.09
C HIS A 78 3.33 -11.81 3.58
N ALA A 79 3.87 -10.70 4.06
CA ALA A 79 5.22 -10.26 3.69
C ALA A 79 6.31 -11.12 4.35
N LYS A 80 6.04 -11.63 5.57
CA LYS A 80 7.01 -12.39 6.38
C LYS A 80 7.03 -13.88 6.05
N ALA A 81 5.91 -14.48 5.64
CA ALA A 81 5.76 -15.91 5.47
C ALA A 81 5.32 -16.36 4.07
N ASP A 82 4.21 -15.85 3.55
CA ASP A 82 3.59 -16.36 2.31
C ASP A 82 4.46 -16.07 1.09
N ILE A 83 4.85 -14.79 0.90
CA ILE A 83 5.67 -14.39 -0.25
C ILE A 83 7.02 -15.12 -0.23
N PRO A 84 7.81 -15.13 0.86
CA PRO A 84 9.05 -15.91 0.89
C PRO A 84 8.85 -17.40 0.60
N SER A 85 7.74 -18.01 1.06
CA SER A 85 7.43 -19.41 0.78
C SER A 85 7.22 -19.69 -0.70
N VAL A 86 6.49 -18.80 -1.40
CA VAL A 86 6.26 -18.91 -2.84
C VAL A 86 7.56 -18.67 -3.62
N LEU A 87 8.35 -17.66 -3.25
CA LEU A 87 9.61 -17.34 -3.94
C LEU A 87 10.68 -18.43 -3.80
N ARG A 88 10.73 -19.17 -2.67
CA ARG A 88 11.64 -20.30 -2.48
C ARG A 88 11.39 -21.47 -3.43
N ARG A 89 10.18 -21.58 -3.99
CA ARG A 89 9.80 -22.62 -4.96
C ARG A 89 10.08 -22.24 -6.41
N ALA A 90 10.64 -21.05 -6.64
CA ALA A 90 10.97 -20.58 -7.97
C ALA A 90 12.05 -21.44 -8.66
N PRO A 91 12.11 -21.45 -10.00
CA PRO A 91 13.17 -22.11 -10.73
C PRO A 91 14.57 -21.65 -10.26
N SER A 92 15.47 -22.62 -10.01
CA SER A 92 16.81 -22.38 -9.41
C SER A 92 17.71 -21.46 -10.25
N ARG A 93 17.40 -21.28 -11.54
CA ARG A 93 18.12 -20.35 -12.42
C ARG A 93 17.79 -18.87 -12.19
N LEU A 94 16.71 -18.55 -11.44
CA LEU A 94 16.36 -17.19 -11.08
C LEU A 94 17.02 -16.78 -9.76
N ARG A 95 17.67 -15.63 -9.76
CA ARG A 95 18.15 -14.93 -8.57
C ARG A 95 17.08 -13.92 -8.18
N ILE A 96 16.33 -14.22 -7.12
CA ILE A 96 15.21 -13.39 -6.68
C ILE A 96 15.60 -12.65 -5.42
N ARG A 97 15.42 -11.33 -5.42
CA ARG A 97 15.49 -10.48 -4.24
C ARG A 97 14.11 -9.99 -3.91
N GLN A 98 13.68 -10.13 -2.66
CA GLN A 98 12.44 -9.54 -2.19
C GLN A 98 12.72 -8.11 -1.74
N ALA A 99 11.99 -7.16 -2.31
CA ALA A 99 12.02 -5.76 -1.86
C ALA A 99 11.21 -5.60 -0.55
N GLU A 100 11.44 -4.48 0.14
CA GLU A 100 10.59 -4.07 1.26
C GLU A 100 9.18 -3.73 0.79
N VAL A 101 8.22 -3.80 1.72
CA VAL A 101 6.83 -3.36 1.48
C VAL A 101 6.78 -1.85 1.21
N LEU A 102 5.66 -1.35 0.71
CA LEU A 102 5.53 0.05 0.33
C LEU A 102 5.62 1.00 1.53
N GLY A 103 4.97 0.66 2.64
CA GLY A 103 4.91 1.53 3.82
C GLY A 103 5.86 1.12 4.95
N PRO A 104 6.16 2.05 5.88
CA PRO A 104 5.76 3.45 5.81
C PRO A 104 6.53 4.24 4.75
N SER A 105 5.90 5.30 4.23
CA SER A 105 6.53 6.28 3.34
C SER A 105 5.75 7.60 3.38
N PRO A 106 6.40 8.76 3.45
CA PRO A 106 5.73 10.06 3.36
C PRO A 106 4.90 10.23 2.09
N LEU A 107 5.35 9.69 0.97
CA LEU A 107 4.59 9.73 -0.30
C LEU A 107 3.21 9.07 -0.18
N LEU A 108 3.04 8.09 0.70
CA LEU A 108 1.72 7.47 0.91
C LEU A 108 0.78 8.38 1.68
N THR A 109 1.28 9.14 2.64
CA THR A 109 0.49 10.17 3.35
C THR A 109 0.18 11.36 2.45
N ASP A 110 1.10 11.77 1.58
CA ASP A 110 0.86 12.77 0.54
C ASP A 110 -0.25 12.33 -0.42
N ALA A 111 -0.24 11.05 -0.82
CA ALA A 111 -1.30 10.48 -1.64
C ALA A 111 -2.66 10.51 -0.94
N LEU A 112 -2.72 10.19 0.37
CA LEU A 112 -3.94 10.25 1.15
C LEU A 112 -4.45 11.69 1.29
N GLU A 113 -3.57 12.65 1.55
CA GLU A 113 -3.93 14.06 1.66
C GLU A 113 -4.53 14.57 0.34
N ARG A 114 -3.88 14.25 -0.79
CA ARG A 114 -4.43 14.57 -2.11
C ARG A 114 -5.80 13.91 -2.33
N ARG A 115 -5.99 12.65 -1.89
CA ARG A 115 -7.29 11.96 -1.99
C ARG A 115 -8.38 12.62 -1.16
N LEU A 116 -8.04 13.18 0.00
CA LEU A 116 -8.98 13.97 0.81
C LEU A 116 -9.42 15.23 0.08
N TYR A 117 -8.50 15.95 -0.55
CA TYR A 117 -8.81 17.14 -1.34
C TYR A 117 -9.64 16.81 -2.60
N GLU A 118 -9.31 15.71 -3.30
CA GLU A 118 -10.11 15.20 -4.42
C GLU A 118 -11.55 14.82 -3.99
N ALA A 119 -11.73 14.41 -2.73
CA ALA A 119 -13.04 14.10 -2.15
C ALA A 119 -13.81 15.33 -1.63
N GLY A 120 -13.26 16.53 -1.82
CA GLY A 120 -13.92 17.79 -1.49
C GLY A 120 -13.53 18.44 -0.17
N LEU A 121 -12.48 17.95 0.51
CA LEU A 121 -11.93 18.69 1.65
C LEU A 121 -11.22 19.94 1.15
N ASP A 122 -11.58 21.10 1.71
CA ASP A 122 -10.85 22.34 1.42
C ASP A 122 -9.49 22.31 2.17
N PRO A 123 -8.37 22.55 1.48
CA PRO A 123 -7.05 22.67 2.13
C PRO A 123 -7.01 23.70 3.28
N ALA A 124 -7.82 24.76 3.21
CA ALA A 124 -7.94 25.77 4.28
C ALA A 124 -8.51 25.20 5.58
N ASP A 125 -9.30 24.13 5.51
CA ASP A 125 -9.90 23.47 6.67
C ASP A 125 -8.96 22.46 7.36
N LYS A 126 -7.74 22.25 6.85
CA LYS A 126 -6.81 21.25 7.35
C LYS A 126 -6.60 21.33 8.87
N SER A 127 -6.34 22.51 9.41
CA SER A 127 -6.06 22.72 10.84
C SER A 127 -7.26 22.51 11.75
N SER A 128 -8.48 22.51 11.23
CA SER A 128 -9.73 22.26 11.96
C SER A 128 -10.30 20.86 11.72
N THR A 129 -9.67 20.09 10.82
CA THR A 129 -10.12 18.75 10.44
C THR A 129 -9.39 17.66 11.23
N GLY A 130 -10.16 16.77 11.86
CA GLY A 130 -9.67 15.50 12.38
C GLY A 130 -9.67 14.44 11.28
N VAL A 131 -8.60 13.66 11.17
CA VAL A 131 -8.46 12.61 10.14
C VAL A 131 -8.45 11.22 10.77
N VAL A 132 -9.30 10.33 10.27
CA VAL A 132 -9.21 8.88 10.55
C VAL A 132 -8.30 8.24 9.50
N LEU A 133 -7.13 7.75 9.91
CA LEU A 133 -6.27 6.91 9.10
C LEU A 133 -6.78 5.47 9.18
N ALA A 134 -7.62 5.08 8.24
CA ALA A 134 -8.33 3.80 8.26
C ALA A 134 -7.60 2.72 7.44
N SER A 135 -7.06 1.71 8.12
CA SER A 135 -6.36 0.59 7.49
C SER A 135 -7.17 -0.71 7.51
N ALA A 136 -6.69 -1.72 6.81
CA ALA A 136 -7.32 -3.05 6.78
C ALA A 136 -7.38 -3.71 8.16
N GLY A 137 -6.38 -3.44 9.02
CA GLY A 137 -6.19 -4.11 10.29
C GLY A 137 -5.29 -5.34 10.16
N SER A 138 -4.78 -5.80 11.30
CA SER A 138 -3.91 -6.96 11.40
C SER A 138 -4.01 -7.56 12.80
N SER A 139 -3.73 -8.87 12.93
CA SER A 139 -3.48 -9.51 14.21
C SER A 139 -2.01 -9.36 14.67
N ASP A 140 -1.14 -8.85 13.81
CA ASP A 140 0.27 -8.57 14.12
C ASP A 140 0.40 -7.21 14.83
N PRO A 141 0.84 -7.18 16.10
CA PRO A 141 0.98 -5.93 16.87
C PRO A 141 1.97 -4.95 16.23
N GLU A 142 3.02 -5.43 15.54
CA GLU A 142 3.96 -4.56 14.84
C GLU A 142 3.27 -3.80 13.70
N ALA A 143 2.40 -4.47 12.94
CA ALA A 143 1.66 -3.83 11.87
C ALA A 143 0.67 -2.77 12.41
N ILE A 144 0.04 -3.02 13.56
CA ILE A 144 -0.82 -2.07 14.25
C ILE A 144 -0.01 -0.84 14.73
N ALA A 145 1.17 -1.08 15.34
CA ALA A 145 2.05 -0.03 15.81
C ALA A 145 2.53 0.90 14.67
N VAL A 146 2.84 0.34 13.52
CA VAL A 146 3.22 1.12 12.31
C VAL A 146 2.09 2.08 11.90
N ILE A 147 0.83 1.65 11.90
CA ILE A 147 -0.30 2.53 11.55
C ILE A 147 -0.48 3.63 12.59
N ALA A 148 -0.33 3.32 13.88
CA ALA A 148 -0.38 4.33 14.94
C ALA A 148 0.75 5.36 14.80
N GLU A 149 1.94 4.92 14.43
CA GLU A 149 3.09 5.80 14.19
C GLU A 149 2.85 6.71 12.99
N ILE A 150 2.37 6.18 11.86
CA ILE A 150 2.00 6.99 10.69
C ILE A 150 0.96 8.05 11.07
N ALA A 151 -0.06 7.69 11.86
CA ALA A 151 -1.08 8.63 12.31
C ALA A 151 -0.48 9.74 13.17
N ARG A 152 0.45 9.40 14.08
CA ARG A 152 1.16 10.35 14.92
C ARG A 152 1.99 11.34 14.11
N GLU A 153 2.81 10.83 13.18
CA GLU A 153 3.65 11.65 12.31
C GLU A 153 2.81 12.54 11.37
N TRP A 154 1.75 11.98 10.81
CA TRP A 154 0.89 12.73 9.88
C TRP A 154 0.14 13.88 10.59
N ARG A 155 -0.19 13.73 11.88
CA ARG A 155 -0.75 14.82 12.67
C ARG A 155 0.15 16.06 12.67
N HIS A 156 1.47 15.88 12.73
CA HIS A 156 2.43 17.00 12.77
C HIS A 156 2.49 17.81 11.46
N THR A 157 1.83 17.36 10.40
CA THR A 157 1.75 18.11 9.14
C THR A 157 0.65 19.16 9.10
N GLY A 158 -0.02 19.44 10.24
CA GLY A 158 -0.99 20.51 10.39
C GLY A 158 -2.44 20.10 10.56
N TRP A 159 -2.75 18.80 10.68
CA TRP A 159 -4.09 18.31 11.00
C TRP A 159 -4.47 18.60 12.47
N CYS A 160 -5.76 18.91 12.74
CA CYS A 160 -6.29 19.07 14.09
C CYS A 160 -5.97 17.85 14.97
N ALA A 161 -6.31 16.68 14.48
CA ALA A 161 -5.98 15.40 15.07
C ALA A 161 -5.92 14.31 13.98
N VAL A 162 -5.15 13.25 14.22
CA VAL A 162 -5.17 12.04 13.38
C VAL A 162 -5.35 10.83 14.29
N ARG A 163 -6.28 9.94 13.94
CA ARG A 163 -6.55 8.70 14.69
C ARG A 163 -6.44 7.49 13.78
N PRO A 164 -5.72 6.44 14.18
CA PRO A 164 -5.73 5.18 13.46
C PRO A 164 -7.08 4.49 13.66
N ALA A 165 -7.54 3.75 12.63
CA ALA A 165 -8.69 2.86 12.71
C ALA A 165 -8.48 1.62 11.83
N PHE A 166 -9.20 0.54 12.14
CA PHE A 166 -8.98 -0.77 11.55
C PHE A 166 -10.31 -1.40 11.09
N ALA A 167 -10.36 -1.80 9.82
CA ALA A 167 -11.55 -2.45 9.26
C ALA A 167 -11.78 -3.85 9.84
N SER A 168 -10.71 -4.54 10.28
CA SER A 168 -10.79 -5.90 10.85
C SER A 168 -9.76 -6.10 11.98
N ALA A 169 -9.81 -7.24 12.62
CA ALA A 169 -8.89 -7.76 13.64
C ALA A 169 -8.81 -6.94 14.94
N SER A 170 -8.59 -5.65 14.87
CA SER A 170 -8.32 -4.81 16.06
C SER A 170 -9.25 -3.59 16.15
N PRO A 171 -9.58 -3.08 17.36
CA PRO A 171 -10.15 -1.76 17.58
C PRO A 171 -9.06 -0.65 17.45
N PRO A 172 -9.45 0.64 17.33
CA PRO A 172 -10.82 1.11 17.11
C PRO A 172 -11.30 0.85 15.68
N ARG A 173 -12.62 0.78 15.50
CA ARG A 173 -13.25 0.77 14.18
C ARG A 173 -13.31 2.17 13.61
N THR A 174 -13.60 2.28 12.29
CA THR A 174 -13.70 3.58 11.62
C THR A 174 -14.73 4.47 12.29
N GLU A 175 -15.92 3.92 12.60
CA GLU A 175 -17.01 4.60 13.27
C GLU A 175 -16.63 5.12 14.67
N ASP A 176 -15.84 4.35 15.41
CA ASP A 176 -15.39 4.74 16.76
C ASP A 176 -14.41 5.91 16.69
N ALA A 177 -13.44 5.85 15.77
CA ALA A 177 -12.47 6.92 15.57
C ALA A 177 -13.13 8.23 15.07
N VAL A 178 -14.17 8.14 14.24
CA VAL A 178 -14.96 9.31 13.82
C VAL A 178 -15.64 9.97 15.02
N ARG A 179 -16.31 9.17 15.89
CA ARG A 179 -16.94 9.69 17.10
C ARG A 179 -15.93 10.33 18.05
N GLU A 180 -14.77 9.66 18.29
CA GLU A 180 -13.69 10.21 19.11
C GLU A 180 -13.22 11.57 18.61
N LEU A 181 -13.01 11.74 17.30
CA LEU A 181 -12.60 13.02 16.74
C LEU A 181 -13.66 14.12 16.91
N ARG A 182 -14.96 13.76 16.85
CA ARG A 182 -16.06 14.69 17.17
C ARG A 182 -16.04 15.12 18.64
N GLU A 183 -15.85 14.17 19.55
CA GLU A 183 -15.75 14.42 20.99
C GLU A 183 -14.53 15.29 21.34
N LEU A 184 -13.44 15.17 20.58
CA LEU A 184 -12.26 16.04 20.68
C LEU A 184 -12.49 17.48 20.17
N GLY A 185 -13.68 17.76 19.61
CA GLY A 185 -14.04 19.10 19.13
C GLY A 185 -13.50 19.44 17.75
N CYS A 186 -13.09 18.45 16.92
CA CYS A 186 -12.73 18.71 15.53
C CYS A 186 -13.96 19.25 14.77
N ALA A 187 -13.80 20.40 14.09
CA ALA A 187 -14.89 21.03 13.37
C ALA A 187 -15.37 20.17 12.16
N ARG A 188 -14.45 19.43 11.57
CA ARG A 188 -14.71 18.44 10.50
C ARG A 188 -14.02 17.12 10.82
N VAL A 189 -14.58 16.02 10.31
CA VAL A 189 -13.95 14.69 10.38
C VAL A 189 -13.88 14.08 8.99
N ALA A 190 -12.66 13.76 8.58
CA ALA A 190 -12.38 13.13 7.30
C ALA A 190 -11.83 11.71 7.49
N VAL A 191 -12.19 10.79 6.60
CA VAL A 191 -11.69 9.41 6.62
C VAL A 191 -10.78 9.19 5.41
N ALA A 192 -9.55 8.79 5.66
CA ALA A 192 -8.52 8.47 4.68
C ALA A 192 -8.20 6.97 4.71
N PRO A 193 -8.71 6.19 3.72
CA PRO A 193 -8.44 4.75 3.65
C PRO A 193 -6.98 4.46 3.28
N TYR A 194 -6.18 4.00 4.24
CA TYR A 194 -4.81 3.52 4.01
C TYR A 194 -4.84 2.08 3.48
N VAL A 195 -5.38 1.94 2.28
CA VAL A 195 -5.52 0.69 1.52
C VAL A 195 -5.26 0.94 0.04
N LEU A 196 -4.70 -0.04 -0.65
CA LEU A 196 -4.26 0.12 -2.04
C LEU A 196 -5.41 0.05 -3.06
N ALA A 197 -6.34 -0.87 -2.88
CA ALA A 197 -7.36 -1.17 -3.88
C ALA A 197 -8.73 -1.34 -3.24
N PRO A 198 -9.82 -1.12 -4.00
CA PRO A 198 -11.18 -1.41 -3.55
C PRO A 198 -11.37 -2.89 -3.18
N GLY A 199 -12.37 -3.17 -2.35
CA GLY A 199 -12.73 -4.52 -1.91
C GLY A 199 -13.48 -4.50 -0.58
N PHE A 200 -13.69 -5.69 0.01
CA PHE A 200 -14.49 -5.86 1.21
C PHE A 200 -14.07 -4.96 2.39
N LEU A 201 -12.77 -4.88 2.69
CA LEU A 201 -12.28 -4.08 3.83
C LEU A 201 -12.42 -2.57 3.58
N PRO A 202 -12.02 -2.01 2.42
CA PRO A 202 -12.32 -0.62 2.08
C PRO A 202 -13.81 -0.29 2.09
N ASP A 203 -14.66 -1.19 1.59
CA ASP A 203 -16.13 -0.98 1.62
C ASP A 203 -16.66 -0.96 3.07
N ARG A 204 -16.04 -1.73 3.99
CA ARG A 204 -16.35 -1.67 5.42
C ARG A 204 -15.91 -0.36 6.07
N ILE A 205 -14.72 0.16 5.71
CA ILE A 205 -14.26 1.50 6.13
C ILE A 205 -15.28 2.55 5.68
N ALA A 206 -15.68 2.51 4.41
CA ALA A 206 -16.64 3.46 3.86
C ALA A 206 -17.98 3.43 4.59
N ARG A 207 -18.48 2.23 4.90
CA ARG A 207 -19.71 2.06 5.68
C ARG A 207 -19.60 2.68 7.06
N GLY A 208 -18.55 2.36 7.83
CA GLY A 208 -18.34 2.93 9.16
C GLY A 208 -18.19 4.45 9.13
N ALA A 209 -17.52 5.01 8.12
CA ALA A 209 -17.44 6.45 7.91
C ALA A 209 -18.80 7.11 7.71
N THR A 210 -19.64 6.51 6.86
CA THR A 210 -21.01 6.99 6.58
C THR A 210 -21.93 6.86 7.81
N GLU A 211 -21.90 5.71 8.49
CA GLU A 211 -22.72 5.44 9.70
C GLU A 211 -22.38 6.40 10.84
N ALA A 212 -21.13 6.79 10.99
CA ALA A 212 -20.70 7.74 12.02
C ALA A 212 -20.77 9.21 11.57
N GLY A 213 -21.23 9.51 10.36
CA GLY A 213 -21.40 10.86 9.84
C GLY A 213 -20.07 11.59 9.62
N ALA A 214 -19.08 10.95 9.02
CA ALA A 214 -17.87 11.63 8.57
C ALA A 214 -18.21 12.64 7.46
N ASP A 215 -17.59 13.83 7.49
CA ASP A 215 -17.86 14.89 6.52
C ASP A 215 -17.25 14.60 5.14
N VAL A 216 -16.08 13.94 5.14
CA VAL A 216 -15.34 13.58 3.93
C VAL A 216 -14.88 12.14 4.02
N LEU A 217 -15.09 11.39 2.94
CA LEU A 217 -14.53 10.06 2.75
C LEU A 217 -13.67 10.05 1.49
N ALA A 218 -12.36 9.90 1.65
CA ALA A 218 -11.45 9.78 0.53
C ALA A 218 -11.54 8.42 -0.16
N GLY A 219 -11.16 8.38 -1.43
CA GLY A 219 -10.92 7.12 -2.14
C GLY A 219 -9.68 6.38 -1.60
N VAL A 220 -9.55 5.10 -1.96
CA VAL A 220 -8.33 4.32 -1.70
C VAL A 220 -7.11 4.93 -2.40
N LEU A 221 -5.90 4.57 -1.98
CA LEU A 221 -4.66 5.02 -2.60
C LEU A 221 -4.65 4.79 -4.13
N GLY A 222 -5.07 3.59 -4.55
CA GLY A 222 -5.23 3.27 -5.96
C GLY A 222 -3.94 3.39 -6.77
N PRO A 223 -4.06 3.67 -8.08
CA PRO A 223 -2.92 3.90 -8.96
C PRO A 223 -2.36 5.32 -8.85
N ALA A 224 -2.24 5.85 -7.62
CA ALA A 224 -1.71 7.19 -7.38
C ALA A 224 -0.26 7.32 -7.88
N PRO A 225 0.16 8.47 -8.40
CA PRO A 225 1.54 8.68 -8.83
C PRO A 225 2.55 8.53 -7.69
N GLU A 226 2.18 8.90 -6.48
CA GLU A 226 2.99 8.74 -5.27
C GLU A 226 3.23 7.24 -4.97
N VAL A 227 2.20 6.40 -5.06
CA VAL A 227 2.32 4.95 -4.89
C VAL A 227 3.27 4.33 -5.92
N ALA A 228 3.18 4.77 -7.18
CA ALA A 228 4.08 4.31 -8.24
C ALA A 228 5.54 4.75 -7.98
N ARG A 229 5.77 5.93 -7.41
CA ARG A 229 7.12 6.39 -7.02
C ARG A 229 7.68 5.55 -5.88
N VAL A 230 6.92 5.33 -4.80
CA VAL A 230 7.33 4.44 -3.70
C VAL A 230 7.71 3.05 -4.22
N LEU A 231 6.91 2.50 -5.12
CA LEU A 231 7.20 1.21 -5.73
C LEU A 231 8.55 1.21 -6.45
N LEU A 232 8.86 2.25 -7.22
CA LEU A 232 10.15 2.40 -7.88
C LEU A 232 11.31 2.62 -6.90
N GLU A 233 11.11 3.38 -5.82
CA GLU A 233 12.11 3.55 -4.75
C GLU A 233 12.45 2.21 -4.08
N ARG A 234 11.44 1.40 -3.73
CA ARG A 234 11.64 0.06 -3.15
C ARG A 234 12.37 -0.88 -4.11
N TYR A 235 12.03 -0.81 -5.40
CA TYR A 235 12.75 -1.55 -6.44
C TYR A 235 14.21 -1.11 -6.53
N ASP A 236 14.49 0.19 -6.59
CA ASP A 236 15.85 0.71 -6.70
C ASP A 236 16.70 0.34 -5.49
N ALA A 237 16.15 0.41 -4.28
CA ALA A 237 16.83 -0.03 -3.06
C ALA A 237 17.16 -1.54 -3.09
N ALA A 238 16.24 -2.37 -3.56
CA ALA A 238 16.44 -3.82 -3.61
C ALA A 238 17.40 -4.29 -4.71
N ARG A 239 17.57 -3.54 -5.81
CA ARG A 239 18.49 -3.92 -6.89
C ARG A 239 19.95 -3.64 -6.57
N LEU A 240 20.24 -2.76 -5.63
CA LEU A 240 21.61 -2.45 -5.21
C LEU A 240 22.21 -3.63 -4.41
N PRO A 241 23.48 -4.01 -4.62
CA PRO A 241 24.14 -4.97 -3.75
C PRO A 241 24.23 -4.42 -2.31
N LEU A 242 24.04 -5.30 -1.31
CA LEU A 242 24.07 -4.95 0.12
C LEU A 242 25.37 -4.22 0.57
N SER A 243 26.48 -4.37 -0.18
CA SER A 243 27.75 -3.71 0.08
C SER A 243 27.77 -2.20 -0.22
N ALA A 244 26.79 -1.68 -0.96
CA ALA A 244 26.72 -0.25 -1.28
C ALA A 244 25.91 0.57 -0.25
N ALA A 245 25.18 -0.08 0.64
CA ALA A 245 24.32 0.58 1.62
C ALA A 245 25.01 0.91 2.97
N LEU A 246 26.25 0.45 3.18
CA LEU A 246 27.02 0.65 4.42
C LEU A 246 28.11 1.73 4.32
N GLY A 247 28.16 2.49 3.23
CA GLY A 247 29.20 3.48 2.95
C GLY A 247 28.72 4.88 2.60
N ALA A 248 27.54 5.31 3.09
CA ALA A 248 27.07 6.69 2.94
C ALA A 248 26.65 7.27 4.30
#